data_3996a9a3fd74653887f6ad855a5f694d
#
_entry.id   3996a9a3fd74653887f6ad855a5f694d
#
_cell.length_a   1.000
_cell.length_b   1.000
_cell.length_c   1.000
_cell.angle_alpha   90.00
_cell.angle_beta   90.00
_cell.angle_gamma   90.00
#
_symmetry.space_group_name_H-M   'P 1'
#
loop_
_entity.id
_entity.type
_entity.pdbx_description
1 polymer ?
#
loop_
_entity_poly.entity_id
_entity_poly.type
_entity_poly.pdbx_seq_one_letter_code
_entity_poly.pdbx_strand_id
1 'polypeptide(L)'
;EKNIEVHAMKYGDKYNDLASKLGSLLSSALSLELGEMTETIKQVTYIFPKFAEKRLTWEDTLGTANLTISEKVGWQFGSPPHVLLAGSTKSGKTVLLENLVAQYLNIGAEIKLLDPKNGELSWLVGKKLEDRLGYKVVYNSPFQIAGALREAVREMNIRFQVMADNPDTYISKGKVLSWADVEGNYPLVIVLDEGIAFKTEAETTKEGKQAYQEAMSNLGSLLVKSRQASIEVIVGLQRASSDFIPTYMRQNFGVALLLGSTTSDLDSCRMMFSSQDIDYKTCDIGTGYIQIDGVIPQPRYIETPFKSDELDFEEYFDKACDCYWSIRNNDGLSD
;
A
#
# COMPACT_ATOMS: atom_id res chain seq x y z
N GLU A 1 -23.51 3.50 -23.12
CA GLU A 1 -22.30 2.68 -22.98
C GLU A 1 -21.14 3.54 -22.46
N LYS A 2 -20.63 3.21 -21.29
CA LYS A 2 -19.56 3.99 -20.62
C LYS A 2 -18.16 3.60 -21.09
N ASN A 3 -18.00 2.44 -21.73
CA ASN A 3 -16.71 1.88 -22.13
C ASN A 3 -16.72 1.49 -23.61
N ILE A 4 -15.52 1.45 -24.22
CA ILE A 4 -15.25 0.74 -25.47
C ILE A 4 -14.57 -0.57 -25.08
N GLU A 5 -15.10 -1.68 -25.55
CA GLU A 5 -14.49 -2.99 -25.38
C GLU A 5 -13.92 -3.50 -26.70
N VAL A 6 -12.66 -3.89 -26.72
CA VAL A 6 -11.98 -4.47 -27.86
C VAL A 6 -11.59 -5.89 -27.54
N HIS A 7 -12.06 -6.86 -28.30
CA HIS A 7 -11.76 -8.27 -28.12
C HIS A 7 -10.75 -8.73 -29.17
N ALA A 8 -9.52 -9.03 -28.74
CA ALA A 8 -8.50 -9.63 -29.58
C ALA A 8 -8.58 -11.16 -29.45
N MET A 9 -9.07 -11.82 -30.50
CA MET A 9 -9.28 -13.28 -30.49
C MET A 9 -7.97 -14.04 -30.65
N LYS A 10 -7.84 -15.16 -29.97
CA LYS A 10 -6.72 -16.10 -30.04
C LYS A 10 -7.16 -17.34 -30.79
N TYR A 11 -6.57 -17.59 -31.93
CA TYR A 11 -6.94 -18.71 -32.80
C TYR A 11 -5.95 -19.90 -32.77
N GLY A 12 -4.98 -19.88 -31.84
CA GLY A 12 -3.97 -20.93 -31.72
C GLY A 12 -2.84 -20.82 -32.75
N ASP A 13 -2.66 -19.65 -33.33
CA ASP A 13 -1.65 -19.37 -34.34
C ASP A 13 -0.45 -18.58 -33.78
N LYS A 14 0.52 -18.25 -34.65
CA LYS A 14 1.72 -17.48 -34.27
C LYS A 14 1.44 -16.04 -33.80
N TYR A 15 0.22 -15.56 -33.89
CA TYR A 15 -0.16 -14.20 -33.49
C TYR A 15 -0.86 -14.15 -32.10
N ASN A 16 -1.02 -15.31 -31.45
CA ASN A 16 -1.65 -15.35 -30.10
C ASN A 16 -0.95 -14.44 -29.11
N ASP A 17 0.40 -14.40 -29.14
CA ASP A 17 1.18 -13.55 -28.23
C ASP A 17 1.05 -12.06 -28.56
N LEU A 18 0.69 -11.70 -29.80
CA LEU A 18 0.42 -10.31 -30.16
C LEU A 18 -0.91 -9.84 -29.61
N ALA A 19 -1.88 -10.76 -29.44
CA ALA A 19 -3.19 -10.40 -28.89
C ALA A 19 -3.10 -9.77 -27.49
N SER A 20 -2.08 -10.13 -26.70
CA SER A 20 -1.85 -9.57 -25.35
C SER A 20 -1.04 -8.26 -25.36
N LYS A 21 -0.53 -7.83 -26.50
CA LYS A 21 0.37 -6.66 -26.65
C LYS A 21 -0.24 -5.48 -27.41
N LEU A 22 -1.55 -5.48 -27.60
CA LEU A 22 -2.24 -4.44 -28.39
C LEU A 22 -2.62 -3.19 -27.57
N GLY A 23 -2.40 -3.19 -26.26
CA GLY A 23 -2.90 -2.13 -25.36
C GLY A 23 -2.48 -0.72 -25.80
N SER A 24 -1.18 -0.47 -26.01
CA SER A 24 -0.67 0.84 -26.41
C SER A 24 -1.13 1.27 -27.81
N LEU A 25 -1.15 0.31 -28.76
CA LEU A 25 -1.64 0.55 -30.11
C LEU A 25 -3.11 0.96 -30.11
N LEU A 26 -3.93 0.24 -29.35
CA LEU A 26 -5.36 0.53 -29.21
C LEU A 26 -5.60 1.85 -28.47
N SER A 27 -4.83 2.15 -27.41
CA SER A 27 -4.87 3.44 -26.72
C SER A 27 -4.61 4.60 -27.67
N SER A 28 -3.58 4.47 -28.51
CA SER A 28 -3.23 5.49 -29.51
C SER A 28 -4.30 5.61 -30.59
N ALA A 29 -4.82 4.49 -31.09
CA ALA A 29 -5.85 4.49 -32.13
C ALA A 29 -7.19 5.06 -31.66
N LEU A 30 -7.56 4.81 -30.40
CA LEU A 30 -8.81 5.28 -29.80
C LEU A 30 -8.67 6.65 -29.15
N SER A 31 -7.44 7.13 -28.95
CA SER A 31 -7.13 8.32 -28.13
C SER A 31 -7.73 8.23 -26.71
N LEU A 32 -7.72 7.03 -26.15
CA LEU A 32 -8.24 6.71 -24.81
C LEU A 32 -7.20 5.92 -24.01
N GLU A 33 -7.17 6.15 -22.71
CA GLU A 33 -6.35 5.36 -21.81
C GLU A 33 -6.95 3.96 -21.60
N LEU A 34 -6.10 2.93 -21.59
CA LEU A 34 -6.51 1.57 -21.27
C LEU A 34 -6.90 1.50 -19.78
N GLY A 35 -8.15 1.19 -19.51
CA GLY A 35 -8.67 1.05 -18.15
C GLY A 35 -8.41 -0.35 -17.57
N GLU A 36 -8.68 -1.39 -18.35
CA GLU A 36 -8.57 -2.78 -17.90
C GLU A 36 -8.22 -3.70 -19.06
N MET A 37 -7.45 -4.74 -18.77
CA MET A 37 -7.16 -5.82 -19.70
C MET A 37 -7.41 -7.16 -19.00
N THR A 38 -8.20 -8.01 -19.61
CA THR A 38 -8.44 -9.38 -19.16
C THR A 38 -8.06 -10.36 -20.26
N GLU A 39 -7.34 -11.42 -19.86
CA GLU A 39 -6.87 -12.44 -20.79
C GLU A 39 -7.45 -13.81 -20.44
N THR A 40 -7.96 -14.49 -21.47
CA THR A 40 -8.43 -15.86 -21.40
C THR A 40 -7.70 -16.71 -22.45
N ILE A 41 -7.92 -18.02 -22.44
CA ILE A 41 -7.35 -18.91 -23.47
C ILE A 41 -7.81 -18.52 -24.88
N LYS A 42 -9.01 -17.95 -25.03
CA LYS A 42 -9.64 -17.67 -26.33
C LYS A 42 -9.50 -16.23 -26.80
N GLN A 43 -9.32 -15.29 -25.88
CA GLN A 43 -9.29 -13.86 -26.22
C GLN A 43 -8.61 -13.01 -25.15
N VAL A 44 -8.15 -11.84 -25.56
CA VAL A 44 -7.79 -10.73 -24.70
C VAL A 44 -8.85 -9.65 -24.89
N THR A 45 -9.42 -9.17 -23.80
CA THR A 45 -10.39 -8.07 -23.81
C THR A 45 -9.72 -6.82 -23.24
N TYR A 46 -9.76 -5.75 -24.02
CA TYR A 46 -9.27 -4.42 -23.66
C TYR A 46 -10.47 -3.51 -23.41
N ILE A 47 -10.53 -2.85 -22.26
CA ILE A 47 -11.62 -1.97 -21.85
C ILE A 47 -11.09 -0.53 -21.76
N PHE A 48 -11.64 0.34 -22.57
CA PHE A 48 -11.30 1.77 -22.61
C PHE A 48 -12.48 2.58 -22.10
N PRO A 49 -12.37 3.25 -20.92
CA PRO A 49 -13.40 4.18 -20.44
C PRO A 49 -13.53 5.36 -21.40
N LYS A 50 -14.76 5.69 -21.81
CA LYS A 50 -15.04 6.87 -22.67
C LYS A 50 -14.91 8.19 -21.91
N PHE A 51 -14.99 8.13 -20.60
CA PHE A 51 -14.88 9.29 -19.72
C PHE A 51 -13.77 9.00 -18.72
N ALA A 52 -12.90 9.97 -18.49
CA ALA A 52 -11.92 9.90 -17.42
C ALA A 52 -12.64 9.74 -16.08
N GLU A 53 -12.13 8.91 -15.20
CA GLU A 53 -12.59 8.83 -13.82
C GLU A 53 -12.33 10.19 -13.15
N LYS A 54 -13.25 10.64 -12.29
CA LYS A 54 -12.99 11.80 -11.46
C LYS A 54 -11.84 11.45 -10.53
N ARG A 55 -10.77 12.25 -10.54
CA ARG A 55 -9.71 12.12 -9.55
C ARG A 55 -10.27 12.48 -8.18
N LEU A 56 -10.12 11.58 -7.21
CA LEU A 56 -10.58 11.80 -5.84
C LEU A 56 -9.71 12.86 -5.14
N THR A 57 -10.34 13.61 -4.24
CA THR A 57 -9.63 14.42 -3.25
C THR A 57 -9.34 13.59 -2.00
N TRP A 58 -8.55 14.11 -1.09
CA TRP A 58 -8.32 13.45 0.20
C TRP A 58 -9.61 13.29 1.00
N GLU A 59 -10.48 14.31 0.96
CA GLU A 59 -11.77 14.30 1.67
C GLU A 59 -12.70 13.18 1.15
N ASP A 60 -12.64 12.88 -0.15
CA ASP A 60 -13.42 11.80 -0.74
C ASP A 60 -13.00 10.41 -0.21
N THR A 61 -11.83 10.27 0.43
CA THR A 61 -11.29 9.00 0.92
C THR A 61 -11.54 8.73 2.39
N LEU A 62 -11.97 9.73 3.18
CA LEU A 62 -12.37 9.52 4.57
C LEU A 62 -13.77 8.92 4.67
N GLY A 63 -14.02 8.16 5.75
CA GLY A 63 -15.34 7.54 6.00
C GLY A 63 -15.61 6.28 5.20
N THR A 64 -14.64 5.77 4.44
CA THR A 64 -14.75 4.49 3.73
C THR A 64 -14.17 3.35 4.56
N ALA A 65 -14.79 2.17 4.51
CA ALA A 65 -14.26 0.96 5.14
C ALA A 65 -13.07 0.35 4.36
N ASN A 66 -12.88 0.77 3.13
CA ASN A 66 -11.81 0.33 2.23
C ASN A 66 -10.72 1.39 2.11
N LEU A 67 -9.49 0.94 1.90
CA LEU A 67 -8.40 1.80 1.48
C LEU A 67 -8.62 2.16 0.01
N THR A 68 -8.85 3.45 -0.27
CA THR A 68 -9.33 3.92 -1.57
C THR A 68 -8.26 4.77 -2.27
N ILE A 69 -7.96 4.45 -3.52
CA ILE A 69 -7.03 5.19 -4.37
C ILE A 69 -7.76 5.96 -5.47
N SER A 70 -8.77 5.34 -6.09
CA SER A 70 -9.65 6.01 -7.06
C SER A 70 -11.08 5.50 -6.89
N GLU A 71 -12.04 6.04 -7.65
CA GLU A 71 -13.43 5.58 -7.58
C GLU A 71 -13.60 4.06 -7.76
N LYS A 72 -12.69 3.43 -8.52
CA LYS A 72 -12.76 2.00 -8.84
C LYS A 72 -11.60 1.18 -8.29
N VAL A 73 -10.64 1.81 -7.65
CA VAL A 73 -9.43 1.15 -7.14
C VAL A 73 -9.31 1.36 -5.65
N GLY A 74 -9.38 0.27 -4.95
CA GLY A 74 -9.18 0.21 -3.51
C GLY A 74 -9.08 -1.25 -3.06
N TRP A 75 -8.77 -1.46 -1.80
CA TRP A 75 -8.70 -2.80 -1.19
C TRP A 75 -9.13 -2.75 0.27
N GLN A 76 -9.50 -3.91 0.80
CA GLN A 76 -9.77 -4.06 2.22
C GLN A 76 -8.46 -4.26 2.98
N PHE A 77 -8.39 -3.77 4.22
CA PHE A 77 -7.26 -4.03 5.10
C PHE A 77 -6.91 -5.52 5.13
N GLY A 78 -5.62 -5.84 4.98
CA GLY A 78 -5.11 -7.22 5.01
C GLY A 78 -5.53 -8.12 3.84
N SER A 79 -6.25 -7.59 2.84
CA SER A 79 -6.72 -8.38 1.70
C SER A 79 -6.61 -7.63 0.35
N PRO A 80 -5.45 -7.73 -0.33
CA PRO A 80 -4.22 -8.41 0.08
C PRO A 80 -3.41 -7.63 1.10
N PRO A 81 -2.48 -8.28 1.84
CA PRO A 81 -1.66 -7.61 2.85
C PRO A 81 -0.48 -6.88 2.22
N HIS A 82 0.04 -5.91 2.95
CA HIS A 82 1.27 -5.17 2.69
C HIS A 82 1.29 -4.38 1.38
N VAL A 83 1.88 -3.19 1.46
CA VAL A 83 1.97 -2.25 0.35
C VAL A 83 3.43 -1.92 0.06
N LEU A 84 3.85 -2.09 -1.18
CA LEU A 84 5.12 -1.59 -1.70
C LEU A 84 4.85 -0.38 -2.59
N LEU A 85 5.41 0.76 -2.21
CA LEU A 85 5.21 2.03 -2.91
C LEU A 85 6.56 2.58 -3.37
N ALA A 86 6.76 2.71 -4.67
CA ALA A 86 7.95 3.33 -5.21
C ALA A 86 7.61 4.60 -6.00
N GLY A 87 8.51 5.59 -5.92
CA GLY A 87 8.35 6.84 -6.64
C GLY A 87 9.48 7.82 -6.33
N SER A 88 10.02 8.43 -7.37
CA SER A 88 11.10 9.43 -7.26
C SER A 88 10.66 10.66 -6.46
N THR A 89 11.61 11.49 -6.09
CA THR A 89 11.32 12.80 -5.47
C THR A 89 10.32 13.58 -6.32
N LYS A 90 9.30 14.15 -5.70
CA LYS A 90 8.17 14.85 -6.35
C LYS A 90 7.25 13.95 -7.18
N SER A 91 7.24 12.64 -6.97
CA SER A 91 6.26 11.75 -7.63
C SER A 91 4.86 11.78 -6.99
N GLY A 92 4.71 12.38 -5.81
CA GLY A 92 3.49 12.32 -5.00
C GLY A 92 3.48 11.19 -3.95
N LYS A 93 4.62 10.45 -3.78
CA LYS A 93 4.73 9.33 -2.83
C LYS A 93 4.36 9.73 -1.40
N THR A 94 4.97 10.79 -0.85
CA THR A 94 4.70 11.25 0.52
C THR A 94 3.25 11.69 0.69
N VAL A 95 2.70 12.42 -0.29
CA VAL A 95 1.29 12.84 -0.31
C VAL A 95 0.34 11.64 -0.25
N LEU A 96 0.65 10.56 -1.00
CA LEU A 96 -0.14 9.33 -0.92
C LEU A 96 0.03 8.63 0.43
N LEU A 97 1.25 8.57 1.00
CA LEU A 97 1.47 7.98 2.33
C LEU A 97 0.70 8.73 3.42
N GLU A 98 0.69 10.06 3.39
CA GLU A 98 -0.10 10.88 4.32
C GLU A 98 -1.59 10.55 4.22
N ASN A 99 -2.13 10.48 3.00
CA ASN A 99 -3.52 10.12 2.78
C ASN A 99 -3.84 8.68 3.25
N LEU A 100 -2.97 7.69 2.95
CA LEU A 100 -3.15 6.32 3.43
C LEU A 100 -3.13 6.25 4.96
N VAL A 101 -2.23 6.97 5.63
CA VAL A 101 -2.20 7.03 7.10
C VAL A 101 -3.54 7.50 7.66
N ALA A 102 -4.14 8.55 7.09
CA ALA A 102 -5.46 9.01 7.50
C ALA A 102 -6.55 7.95 7.27
N GLN A 103 -6.51 7.24 6.14
CA GLN A 103 -7.45 6.15 5.87
C GLN A 103 -7.28 4.97 6.84
N TYR A 104 -6.05 4.64 7.25
CA TYR A 104 -5.82 3.61 8.27
C TYR A 104 -6.31 4.04 9.66
N LEU A 105 -6.18 5.31 10.03
CA LEU A 105 -6.80 5.82 11.26
C LEU A 105 -8.32 5.70 11.21
N ASN A 106 -8.93 5.96 10.06
CA ASN A 106 -10.38 5.85 9.85
C ASN A 106 -10.93 4.42 10.01
N ILE A 107 -10.08 3.41 10.03
CA ILE A 107 -10.45 2.01 10.38
C ILE A 107 -9.92 1.57 11.75
N GLY A 108 -9.53 2.53 12.60
CA GLY A 108 -9.06 2.28 13.97
C GLY A 108 -7.65 1.71 14.09
N ALA A 109 -6.84 1.74 13.03
CA ALA A 109 -5.51 1.16 13.05
C ALA A 109 -4.51 1.96 13.90
N GLU A 110 -3.71 1.28 14.72
CA GLU A 110 -2.53 1.86 15.33
C GLU A 110 -1.46 2.11 14.28
N ILE A 111 -0.76 3.25 14.36
CA ILE A 111 0.22 3.66 13.38
C ILE A 111 1.63 3.71 13.99
N LYS A 112 2.61 3.13 13.28
CA LYS A 112 4.04 3.34 13.55
C LYS A 112 4.71 3.87 12.28
N LEU A 113 5.23 5.10 12.34
CA LEU A 113 5.96 5.75 11.25
C LEU A 113 7.47 5.56 11.45
N LEU A 114 8.09 4.80 10.57
CA LEU A 114 9.52 4.56 10.55
C LEU A 114 10.11 5.48 9.45
N ASP A 115 10.61 6.65 9.84
CA ASP A 115 11.10 7.66 8.91
C ASP A 115 12.56 8.03 9.22
N PRO A 116 13.53 7.32 8.63
CA PRO A 116 14.95 7.56 8.87
C PRO A 116 15.42 8.93 8.36
N LYS A 117 14.67 9.56 7.44
CA LYS A 117 15.00 10.91 6.96
C LYS A 117 14.51 12.02 7.89
N ASN A 118 13.60 11.68 8.81
CA ASN A 118 12.90 12.67 9.64
C ASN A 118 12.29 13.80 8.78
N GLY A 119 11.56 13.39 7.72
CA GLY A 119 11.01 14.25 6.68
C GLY A 119 9.62 14.78 7.00
N GLU A 120 8.90 15.25 5.97
CA GLU A 120 7.57 15.84 6.07
C GLU A 120 6.57 14.91 6.77
N LEU A 121 6.60 13.61 6.47
CA LEU A 121 5.70 12.63 7.08
C LEU A 121 5.84 12.62 8.62
N SER A 122 7.07 12.68 9.14
CA SER A 122 7.32 12.75 10.59
C SER A 122 6.87 14.06 11.20
N TRP A 123 7.21 15.18 10.55
CA TRP A 123 6.97 16.52 11.11
C TRP A 123 5.51 16.96 11.04
N LEU A 124 4.84 16.67 9.92
CA LEU A 124 3.46 17.10 9.72
C LEU A 124 2.48 16.08 10.29
N VAL A 125 2.57 14.82 9.85
CA VAL A 125 1.64 13.78 10.28
C VAL A 125 2.03 13.20 11.62
N GLY A 126 3.27 12.73 11.75
CA GLY A 126 3.71 11.99 12.93
C GLY A 126 3.54 12.76 14.23
N LYS A 127 4.00 14.02 14.27
CA LYS A 127 3.87 14.88 15.45
C LYS A 127 2.40 15.13 15.80
N LYS A 128 1.57 15.45 14.79
CA LYS A 128 0.13 15.64 14.98
C LYS A 128 -0.52 14.41 15.60
N LEU A 129 -0.16 13.22 15.11
CA LEU A 129 -0.69 11.96 15.62
C LEU A 129 -0.23 11.68 17.05
N GLU A 130 1.04 11.93 17.40
CA GLU A 130 1.53 11.77 18.77
C GLU A 130 0.74 12.65 19.76
N ASP A 131 0.48 13.93 19.37
CA ASP A 131 -0.29 14.87 20.18
C ASP A 131 -1.76 14.44 20.34
N ARG A 132 -2.38 13.88 19.30
CA ARG A 132 -3.81 13.52 19.31
C ARG A 132 -4.08 12.12 19.86
N LEU A 133 -3.17 11.17 19.64
CA LEU A 133 -3.38 9.77 20.01
C LEU A 133 -2.75 9.40 21.36
N GLY A 134 -1.80 10.21 21.86
CA GLY A 134 -1.20 10.03 23.16
C GLY A 134 -0.19 8.88 23.27
N TYR A 135 0.29 8.35 22.11
CA TYR A 135 1.35 7.34 22.08
C TYR A 135 2.42 7.71 21.06
N LYS A 136 3.57 7.07 21.16
CA LYS A 136 4.69 7.30 20.24
C LYS A 136 4.38 6.74 18.86
N VAL A 137 4.40 7.60 17.84
CA VAL A 137 4.15 7.26 16.44
C VAL A 137 5.43 7.26 15.62
N VAL A 138 6.37 8.19 15.85
CA VAL A 138 7.56 8.41 15.03
C VAL A 138 8.79 7.69 15.58
N TYR A 139 9.47 6.96 14.70
CA TYR A 139 10.72 6.25 14.93
C TYR A 139 11.70 6.59 13.81
N ASN A 140 12.74 7.37 14.09
CA ASN A 140 13.61 7.95 13.06
C ASN A 140 15.07 7.50 13.12
N SER A 141 15.58 7.00 14.25
CA SER A 141 16.95 6.46 14.28
C SER A 141 16.97 4.96 13.99
N PRO A 142 18.10 4.41 13.52
CA PRO A 142 18.25 2.97 13.25
C PRO A 142 17.87 2.08 14.44
N PHE A 143 18.20 2.50 15.66
CA PHE A 143 17.88 1.75 16.87
C PHE A 143 16.39 1.81 17.22
N GLN A 144 15.76 2.96 17.01
CA GLN A 144 14.32 3.11 17.22
C GLN A 144 13.54 2.30 16.20
N ILE A 145 13.94 2.31 14.92
CA ILE A 145 13.33 1.52 13.85
C ILE A 145 13.45 0.02 14.15
N ALA A 146 14.65 -0.46 14.53
CA ALA A 146 14.84 -1.84 14.90
C ALA A 146 13.99 -2.22 16.13
N GLY A 147 13.90 -1.33 17.12
CA GLY A 147 13.05 -1.51 18.30
C GLY A 147 11.58 -1.61 17.95
N ALA A 148 11.06 -0.71 17.11
CA ALA A 148 9.65 -0.72 16.68
C ALA A 148 9.28 -1.99 15.91
N LEU A 149 10.15 -2.47 15.02
CA LEU A 149 9.93 -3.73 14.29
C LEU A 149 10.00 -4.95 15.20
N ARG A 150 10.90 -4.96 16.19
CA ARG A 150 10.97 -6.02 17.22
C ARG A 150 9.71 -6.07 18.06
N GLU A 151 9.21 -4.91 18.49
CA GLU A 151 7.93 -4.80 19.20
C GLU A 151 6.76 -5.31 18.37
N ALA A 152 6.71 -4.97 17.09
CA ALA A 152 5.65 -5.44 16.19
C ALA A 152 5.69 -6.97 16.01
N VAL A 153 6.87 -7.59 15.92
CA VAL A 153 6.99 -9.05 15.90
C VAL A 153 6.55 -9.67 17.23
N ARG A 154 6.88 -9.04 18.35
CA ARG A 154 6.40 -9.48 19.67
C ARG A 154 4.87 -9.39 19.74
N GLU A 155 4.29 -8.29 19.32
CA GLU A 155 2.85 -8.10 19.25
C GLU A 155 2.18 -9.16 18.37
N MET A 156 2.71 -9.42 17.18
CA MET A 156 2.25 -10.49 16.30
C MET A 156 2.18 -11.84 17.02
N ASN A 157 3.24 -12.18 17.74
CA ASN A 157 3.29 -13.46 18.47
C ASN A 157 2.30 -13.51 19.64
N ILE A 158 2.09 -12.39 20.35
CA ILE A 158 1.07 -12.28 21.40
C ILE A 158 -0.32 -12.49 20.79
N ARG A 159 -0.64 -11.81 19.68
CA ARG A 159 -1.92 -11.98 18.99
C ARG A 159 -2.15 -13.43 18.57
N PHE A 160 -1.16 -14.09 17.99
CA PHE A 160 -1.27 -15.51 17.64
C PHE A 160 -1.49 -16.41 18.86
N GLN A 161 -0.84 -16.12 19.99
CA GLN A 161 -1.06 -16.88 21.22
C GLN A 161 -2.49 -16.70 21.73
N VAL A 162 -2.98 -15.46 21.78
CA VAL A 162 -4.38 -15.16 22.18
C VAL A 162 -5.37 -15.86 21.26
N MET A 163 -5.16 -15.83 19.95
CA MET A 163 -6.01 -16.51 18.97
C MET A 163 -6.01 -18.03 19.17
N ALA A 164 -4.86 -18.62 19.46
CA ALA A 164 -4.71 -20.06 19.72
C ALA A 164 -5.39 -20.49 21.04
N ASP A 165 -5.33 -19.62 22.07
CA ASP A 165 -5.93 -19.87 23.37
C ASP A 165 -7.45 -19.68 23.38
N ASN A 166 -8.01 -18.97 22.36
CA ASN A 166 -9.44 -18.64 22.23
C ASN A 166 -10.04 -19.07 20.88
N PRO A 167 -9.97 -20.36 20.51
CA PRO A 167 -10.40 -20.82 19.20
C PRO A 167 -11.87 -20.56 18.89
N ASP A 168 -12.74 -20.58 19.90
CA ASP A 168 -14.17 -20.32 19.73
C ASP A 168 -14.47 -18.89 19.28
N THR A 169 -13.61 -17.93 19.63
CA THR A 169 -13.70 -16.54 19.21
C THR A 169 -13.18 -16.34 17.78
N TYR A 170 -12.09 -17.03 17.42
CA TYR A 170 -11.38 -16.81 16.15
C TYR A 170 -11.70 -17.84 15.06
N ILE A 171 -12.58 -18.81 15.32
CA ILE A 171 -13.04 -19.75 14.30
C ILE A 171 -14.54 -19.56 14.08
N SER A 172 -14.93 -19.14 12.90
CA SER A 172 -16.34 -18.97 12.52
C SER A 172 -16.63 -19.66 11.19
N LYS A 173 -17.68 -20.47 11.14
CA LYS A 173 -18.13 -21.17 9.92
C LYS A 173 -17.02 -21.92 9.18
N GLY A 174 -16.10 -22.55 9.93
CA GLY A 174 -14.95 -23.29 9.36
C GLY A 174 -13.84 -22.43 8.78
N LYS A 175 -13.82 -21.14 9.10
CA LYS A 175 -12.74 -20.20 8.71
C LYS A 175 -12.10 -19.63 9.97
N VAL A 176 -10.77 -19.40 9.90
CA VAL A 176 -10.05 -18.64 10.92
C VAL A 176 -10.20 -17.17 10.59
N LEU A 177 -10.70 -16.40 11.55
CA LEU A 177 -10.80 -14.94 11.49
C LEU A 177 -9.41 -14.32 11.71
N SER A 178 -9.15 -13.17 11.11
CA SER A 178 -7.97 -12.38 11.45
C SER A 178 -8.20 -11.62 12.77
N TRP A 179 -7.12 -11.14 13.38
CA TRP A 179 -7.20 -10.45 14.67
C TRP A 179 -8.24 -9.33 14.68
N ALA A 180 -8.21 -8.42 13.70
CA ALA A 180 -9.11 -7.29 13.62
C ALA A 180 -10.51 -7.62 13.06
N ASP A 181 -10.81 -8.89 12.73
CA ASP A 181 -12.18 -9.33 12.40
C ASP A 181 -13.02 -9.54 13.66
N VAL A 182 -12.39 -9.51 14.84
CA VAL A 182 -13.05 -9.69 16.14
C VAL A 182 -13.19 -8.32 16.82
N GLU A 183 -14.40 -8.03 17.28
CA GLU A 183 -14.75 -6.78 17.98
C GLU A 183 -13.80 -6.50 19.16
N GLY A 184 -13.42 -5.26 19.34
CA GLY A 184 -12.44 -4.83 20.36
C GLY A 184 -10.97 -5.03 19.96
N ASN A 185 -10.69 -5.66 18.83
CA ASN A 185 -9.34 -5.83 18.31
C ASN A 185 -9.08 -4.89 17.13
N TYR A 186 -7.89 -4.32 17.10
CA TYR A 186 -7.55 -3.29 16.11
C TYR A 186 -6.33 -3.65 15.29
N PRO A 187 -6.26 -3.19 14.03
CA PRO A 187 -5.09 -3.39 13.20
C PRO A 187 -3.89 -2.56 13.69
N LEU A 188 -2.69 -3.02 13.30
CA LEU A 188 -1.45 -2.26 13.43
C LEU A 188 -0.87 -2.04 12.03
N VAL A 189 -0.49 -0.81 11.72
CA VAL A 189 0.13 -0.44 10.44
C VAL A 189 1.50 0.16 10.69
N ILE A 190 2.49 -0.37 10.00
CA ILE A 190 3.88 0.06 10.04
C ILE A 190 4.21 0.69 8.70
N VAL A 191 4.53 1.98 8.69
CA VAL A 191 4.92 2.72 7.49
C VAL A 191 6.41 2.99 7.56
N LEU A 192 7.19 2.36 6.68
CA LEU A 192 8.60 2.65 6.51
C LEU A 192 8.77 3.54 5.28
N ASP A 193 8.99 4.83 5.48
CA ASP A 193 9.31 5.76 4.38
C ASP A 193 10.82 5.78 4.14
N GLU A 194 11.23 5.45 2.91
CA GLU A 194 12.61 5.48 2.43
C GLU A 194 13.57 4.48 3.09
N GLY A 195 13.36 3.21 2.81
CA GLY A 195 14.21 2.13 3.35
C GLY A 195 15.70 2.24 3.01
N ILE A 196 16.08 2.86 1.88
CA ILE A 196 17.50 3.05 1.52
C ILE A 196 18.18 4.05 2.46
N ALA A 197 17.47 5.10 2.90
CA ALA A 197 18.02 6.04 3.88
C ALA A 197 18.29 5.33 5.22
N PHE A 198 17.39 4.45 5.64
CA PHE A 198 17.60 3.62 6.83
C PHE A 198 18.87 2.77 6.73
N LYS A 199 19.06 2.08 5.61
CA LYS A 199 20.27 1.29 5.36
C LYS A 199 21.53 2.15 5.45
N THR A 200 21.55 3.28 4.72
CA THR A 200 22.71 4.16 4.63
C THR A 200 23.11 4.70 6.00
N GLU A 201 22.15 5.17 6.79
CA GLU A 201 22.41 5.68 8.14
C GLU A 201 22.91 4.59 9.08
N ALA A 202 22.26 3.44 9.06
CA ALA A 202 22.62 2.30 9.92
C ALA A 202 24.03 1.76 9.62
N GLU A 203 24.48 1.79 8.36
CA GLU A 203 25.79 1.27 7.97
C GLU A 203 26.98 2.14 8.43
N THR A 204 26.73 3.32 9.00
CA THR A 204 27.78 4.22 9.49
C THR A 204 28.52 3.71 10.73
N THR A 205 27.88 2.86 11.52
CA THR A 205 28.46 2.28 12.76
C THR A 205 28.30 0.75 12.79
N LYS A 206 29.10 0.07 13.62
CA LYS A 206 28.99 -1.37 13.81
C LYS A 206 27.65 -1.73 14.47
N GLU A 207 27.27 -0.99 15.47
CA GLU A 207 26.01 -1.17 16.21
C GLU A 207 24.81 -0.88 15.31
N GLY A 208 24.90 0.15 14.45
CA GLY A 208 23.89 0.46 13.46
C GLY A 208 23.70 -0.68 12.45
N LYS A 209 24.78 -1.30 11.97
CA LYS A 209 24.70 -2.48 11.09
C LYS A 209 23.98 -3.65 11.76
N GLN A 210 24.21 -3.87 13.05
CA GLN A 210 23.50 -4.92 13.80
C GLN A 210 22.01 -4.58 13.94
N ALA A 211 21.68 -3.33 14.26
CA ALA A 211 20.30 -2.86 14.33
C ALA A 211 19.59 -3.01 12.98
N TYR A 212 20.27 -2.70 11.87
CA TYR A 212 19.73 -2.89 10.52
C TYR A 212 19.46 -4.38 10.21
N GLN A 213 20.41 -5.26 10.51
CA GLN A 213 20.24 -6.71 10.31
C GLN A 213 19.06 -7.26 11.11
N GLU A 214 18.94 -6.85 12.38
CA GLU A 214 17.79 -7.21 13.22
C GLU A 214 16.48 -6.67 12.61
N ALA A 215 16.45 -5.40 12.21
CA ALA A 215 15.29 -4.78 11.62
C ALA A 215 14.83 -5.50 10.35
N MET A 216 15.76 -5.85 9.45
CA MET A 216 15.44 -6.56 8.21
C MET A 216 14.96 -7.99 8.47
N SER A 217 15.48 -8.68 9.49
CA SER A 217 14.97 -9.98 9.91
C SER A 217 13.53 -9.89 10.42
N ASN A 218 13.25 -8.89 11.27
CA ASN A 218 11.92 -8.64 11.81
C ASN A 218 10.93 -8.21 10.73
N LEU A 219 11.33 -7.33 9.81
CA LEU A 219 10.54 -6.93 8.65
C LEU A 219 10.17 -8.14 7.79
N GLY A 220 11.14 -9.02 7.48
CA GLY A 220 10.89 -10.25 6.75
C GLY A 220 9.90 -11.17 7.47
N SER A 221 10.00 -11.30 8.80
CA SER A 221 9.07 -12.08 9.59
C SER A 221 7.64 -11.52 9.55
N LEU A 222 7.49 -10.21 9.65
CA LEU A 222 6.20 -9.53 9.54
C LEU A 222 5.59 -9.75 8.16
N LEU A 223 6.34 -9.49 7.08
CA LEU A 223 5.85 -9.66 5.71
C LEU A 223 5.33 -11.07 5.41
N VAL A 224 5.97 -12.09 6.00
CA VAL A 224 5.57 -13.50 5.75
C VAL A 224 4.41 -13.95 6.62
N LYS A 225 4.28 -13.45 7.86
CA LYS A 225 3.43 -14.08 8.88
C LYS A 225 2.30 -13.18 9.40
N SER A 226 2.40 -11.86 9.31
CA SER A 226 1.59 -10.96 10.14
C SER A 226 0.17 -10.72 9.65
N ARG A 227 -0.21 -11.21 8.45
CA ARG A 227 -1.55 -11.02 7.87
C ARG A 227 -2.66 -11.42 8.84
N GLN A 228 -2.60 -12.64 9.38
CA GLN A 228 -3.63 -13.16 10.30
C GLN A 228 -3.66 -12.39 11.63
N ALA A 229 -2.52 -11.88 12.06
CA ALA A 229 -2.41 -11.02 13.25
C ALA A 229 -2.85 -9.58 12.98
N SER A 230 -3.36 -9.26 11.79
CA SER A 230 -3.78 -7.91 11.35
C SER A 230 -2.70 -6.84 11.57
N ILE A 231 -1.45 -7.17 11.19
CA ILE A 231 -0.34 -6.23 11.14
C ILE A 231 0.06 -6.05 9.68
N GLU A 232 -0.04 -4.84 9.18
CA GLU A 232 0.29 -4.48 7.80
C GLU A 232 1.56 -3.63 7.74
N VAL A 233 2.34 -3.83 6.68
CA VAL A 233 3.56 -3.08 6.45
C VAL A 233 3.44 -2.36 5.12
N ILE A 234 3.73 -1.06 5.14
CA ILE A 234 3.90 -0.22 3.96
C ILE A 234 5.37 0.14 3.85
N VAL A 235 5.98 -0.14 2.70
CA VAL A 235 7.37 0.26 2.43
C VAL A 235 7.40 1.25 1.28
N GLY A 236 7.90 2.44 1.57
CA GLY A 236 8.18 3.50 0.62
C GLY A 236 9.62 3.45 0.12
N LEU A 237 9.82 3.59 -1.20
CA LEU A 237 11.13 3.64 -1.84
C LEU A 237 11.17 4.79 -2.84
N GLN A 238 12.30 5.48 -2.99
CA GLN A 238 12.47 6.45 -4.08
C GLN A 238 12.64 5.76 -5.43
N ARG A 239 13.25 4.59 -5.43
CA ARG A 239 13.43 3.72 -6.58
C ARG A 239 13.30 2.28 -6.13
N ALA A 240 12.62 1.47 -6.91
CA ALA A 240 12.59 0.04 -6.64
C ALA A 240 14.01 -0.53 -6.78
N SER A 241 14.54 -1.13 -5.71
CA SER A 241 15.89 -1.68 -5.68
C SER A 241 15.91 -2.99 -4.87
N SER A 242 16.57 -4.01 -5.42
CA SER A 242 16.82 -5.26 -4.72
C SER A 242 17.78 -5.10 -3.54
N ASP A 243 18.50 -3.97 -3.48
CA ASP A 243 19.48 -3.71 -2.42
C ASP A 243 18.83 -3.49 -1.05
N PHE A 244 17.57 -3.04 -1.05
CA PHE A 244 16.81 -2.88 0.19
C PHE A 244 15.78 -3.98 0.40
N ILE A 245 14.94 -4.27 -0.61
CA ILE A 245 13.91 -5.33 -0.52
C ILE A 245 14.29 -6.51 -1.40
N PRO A 246 14.88 -7.59 -0.83
CA PRO A 246 15.17 -8.82 -1.57
C PRO A 246 13.91 -9.45 -2.16
N THR A 247 14.07 -10.25 -3.21
CA THR A 247 12.96 -10.86 -3.95
C THR A 247 11.99 -11.65 -3.05
N TYR A 248 12.52 -12.41 -2.08
CA TYR A 248 11.67 -13.20 -1.16
C TYR A 248 10.78 -12.34 -0.26
N MET A 249 11.17 -11.10 0.05
CA MET A 249 10.33 -10.15 0.76
C MET A 249 9.30 -9.50 -0.18
N ARG A 250 9.72 -9.15 -1.40
CA ARG A 250 8.84 -8.47 -2.38
C ARG A 250 7.60 -9.28 -2.72
N GLN A 251 7.73 -10.60 -2.80
CA GLN A 251 6.63 -11.52 -3.09
C GLN A 251 5.51 -11.53 -2.04
N ASN A 252 5.73 -10.88 -0.89
CA ASN A 252 4.72 -10.79 0.17
C ASN A 252 3.94 -9.47 0.16
N PHE A 253 4.30 -8.53 -0.71
CA PHE A 253 3.52 -7.32 -0.89
C PHE A 253 2.40 -7.57 -1.88
N GLY A 254 1.18 -7.58 -1.40
CA GLY A 254 0.01 -7.83 -2.23
C GLY A 254 -0.49 -6.60 -2.98
N VAL A 255 -0.02 -5.40 -2.59
CA VAL A 255 -0.28 -4.14 -3.30
C VAL A 255 1.05 -3.53 -3.71
N ALA A 256 1.23 -3.26 -4.99
CA ALA A 256 2.41 -2.60 -5.54
C ALA A 256 1.99 -1.33 -6.30
N LEU A 257 2.62 -0.20 -5.96
CA LEU A 257 2.39 1.10 -6.61
C LEU A 257 3.71 1.69 -7.10
N LEU A 258 3.71 2.21 -8.32
CA LEU A 258 4.85 2.91 -8.91
C LEU A 258 4.38 4.27 -9.44
N LEU A 259 4.93 5.36 -8.90
CA LEU A 259 4.43 6.72 -9.14
C LEU A 259 5.39 7.61 -9.90
N GLY A 260 4.84 8.55 -10.64
CA GLY A 260 5.51 9.64 -11.31
C GLY A 260 6.51 9.20 -12.37
N SER A 261 7.55 9.97 -12.60
CA SER A 261 8.57 9.71 -13.62
C SER A 261 9.32 8.38 -13.45
N THR A 262 9.24 7.73 -12.28
CA THR A 262 9.82 6.40 -12.04
C THR A 262 9.19 5.33 -12.94
N THR A 263 7.99 5.55 -13.45
CA THR A 263 7.31 4.65 -14.40
C THR A 263 8.04 4.55 -15.76
N SER A 264 8.92 5.48 -16.09
CA SER A 264 9.80 5.39 -17.28
C SER A 264 11.03 4.51 -17.08
N ASP A 265 11.34 4.12 -15.82
CA ASP A 265 12.43 3.22 -15.48
C ASP A 265 11.97 1.76 -15.55
N LEU A 266 12.27 1.08 -16.66
CA LEU A 266 11.86 -0.29 -16.89
C LEU A 266 12.34 -1.28 -15.82
N ASP A 267 13.50 -1.01 -15.20
CA ASP A 267 14.00 -1.87 -14.12
C ASP A 267 13.14 -1.72 -12.87
N SER A 268 12.73 -0.50 -12.51
CA SER A 268 11.75 -0.27 -11.45
C SER A 268 10.41 -0.94 -11.76
N CYS A 269 9.91 -0.83 -13.00
CA CYS A 269 8.66 -1.50 -13.40
C CYS A 269 8.74 -3.02 -13.24
N ARG A 270 9.84 -3.64 -13.72
CA ARG A 270 10.06 -5.09 -13.58
C ARG A 270 10.22 -5.55 -12.15
N MET A 271 10.76 -4.67 -11.30
CA MET A 271 10.91 -4.98 -9.88
C MET A 271 9.62 -4.85 -9.10
N MET A 272 8.76 -3.90 -9.48
CA MET A 272 7.49 -3.66 -8.80
C MET A 272 6.40 -4.63 -9.26
N PHE A 273 6.37 -4.96 -10.53
CA PHE A 273 5.27 -5.69 -11.14
C PHE A 273 5.71 -7.03 -11.72
N SER A 274 4.88 -8.04 -11.56
CA SER A 274 5.14 -9.39 -12.09
C SER A 274 5.01 -9.47 -13.62
N SER A 275 4.29 -8.52 -14.23
CA SER A 275 4.07 -8.47 -15.67
C SER A 275 5.20 -7.72 -16.37
N GLN A 276 5.79 -8.34 -17.41
CA GLN A 276 6.92 -7.78 -18.17
C GLN A 276 6.51 -7.12 -19.50
N ASP A 277 5.27 -7.34 -19.93
CA ASP A 277 4.81 -7.01 -21.29
C ASP A 277 3.90 -5.77 -21.34
N ILE A 278 4.02 -4.86 -20.38
CA ILE A 278 3.25 -3.62 -20.35
C ILE A 278 4.11 -2.46 -20.84
N ASP A 279 3.54 -1.69 -21.76
CA ASP A 279 4.14 -0.45 -22.24
C ASP A 279 3.84 0.68 -21.25
N TYR A 280 4.75 0.85 -20.28
CA TYR A 280 4.61 1.87 -19.24
C TYR A 280 4.87 3.25 -19.81
N LYS A 281 3.96 4.17 -19.56
CA LYS A 281 4.15 5.59 -19.88
C LYS A 281 4.83 6.33 -18.72
N THR A 282 5.56 7.37 -19.03
CA THR A 282 6.02 8.32 -18.01
C THR A 282 4.80 9.04 -17.42
N CYS A 283 4.66 8.96 -16.11
CA CYS A 283 3.54 9.53 -15.39
C CYS A 283 3.91 10.86 -14.72
N ASP A 284 2.91 11.70 -14.54
CA ASP A 284 3.00 12.97 -13.82
C ASP A 284 2.94 12.78 -12.29
N ILE A 285 3.04 13.88 -11.55
CA ILE A 285 2.94 13.88 -10.08
C ILE A 285 1.58 13.34 -9.64
N GLY A 286 1.60 12.37 -8.73
CA GLY A 286 0.38 11.75 -8.20
C GLY A 286 -0.33 10.82 -9.18
N THR A 287 0.34 10.43 -10.26
CA THR A 287 -0.16 9.42 -11.20
C THR A 287 0.84 8.28 -11.32
N GLY A 288 0.40 7.12 -11.75
CA GLY A 288 1.28 5.97 -11.85
C GLY A 288 0.55 4.68 -12.17
N TYR A 289 1.12 3.57 -11.73
CA TYR A 289 0.55 2.24 -11.93
C TYR A 289 0.39 1.52 -10.60
N ILE A 290 -0.68 0.74 -10.49
CA ILE A 290 -0.98 -0.14 -9.36
C ILE A 290 -1.24 -1.56 -9.83
N GLN A 291 -0.75 -2.52 -9.06
CA GLN A 291 -1.12 -3.93 -9.14
C GLN A 291 -1.61 -4.38 -7.76
N ILE A 292 -2.70 -5.14 -7.71
CA ILE A 292 -3.30 -5.65 -6.47
C ILE A 292 -3.56 -7.13 -6.67
N ASP A 293 -2.92 -7.97 -5.89
CA ASP A 293 -3.06 -9.42 -5.95
C ASP A 293 -4.51 -9.86 -5.81
N GLY A 294 -4.97 -10.67 -6.76
CA GLY A 294 -6.33 -11.19 -6.78
C GLY A 294 -7.42 -10.18 -7.19
N VAL A 295 -7.10 -8.87 -7.33
CA VAL A 295 -8.06 -7.82 -7.68
C VAL A 295 -7.68 -7.15 -9.01
N ILE A 296 -6.44 -6.68 -9.12
CA ILE A 296 -5.88 -6.04 -10.33
C ILE A 296 -4.61 -6.81 -10.70
N PRO A 297 -4.73 -7.92 -11.43
CA PRO A 297 -3.61 -8.82 -11.69
C PRO A 297 -2.57 -8.27 -12.68
N GLN A 298 -2.95 -7.27 -13.48
CA GLN A 298 -2.06 -6.55 -14.39
C GLN A 298 -1.91 -5.10 -13.92
N PRO A 299 -0.72 -4.49 -14.01
CA PRO A 299 -0.53 -3.10 -13.65
C PRO A 299 -1.50 -2.19 -14.41
N ARG A 300 -2.26 -1.40 -13.66
CA ARG A 300 -3.27 -0.48 -14.17
C ARG A 300 -2.84 0.95 -13.86
N TYR A 301 -3.00 1.85 -14.85
CA TYR A 301 -2.83 3.29 -14.63
C TYR A 301 -3.83 3.81 -13.59
N ILE A 302 -3.34 4.66 -12.70
CA ILE A 302 -4.12 5.31 -11.65
C ILE A 302 -3.74 6.78 -11.50
N GLU A 303 -4.69 7.55 -10.97
CA GLU A 303 -4.48 8.85 -10.37
C GLU A 303 -4.76 8.74 -8.88
N THR A 304 -3.75 9.03 -8.05
CA THR A 304 -3.91 8.98 -6.59
C THR A 304 -4.74 10.15 -6.10
N PRO A 305 -5.40 10.03 -4.93
CA PRO A 305 -6.13 11.14 -4.34
C PRO A 305 -5.22 12.37 -4.21
N PHE A 306 -5.72 13.51 -4.62
CA PHE A 306 -4.93 14.74 -4.55
C PHE A 306 -5.31 15.58 -3.34
N LYS A 307 -4.29 16.24 -2.79
CA LYS A 307 -4.44 17.24 -1.74
C LYS A 307 -4.82 18.55 -2.42
N SER A 308 -6.07 19.00 -2.23
CA SER A 308 -6.51 20.28 -2.80
C SER A 308 -5.83 21.45 -2.08
N ASP A 309 -5.68 22.59 -2.76
CA ASP A 309 -5.14 23.82 -2.15
C ASP A 309 -6.06 24.38 -1.05
N GLU A 310 -7.33 23.97 -1.07
CA GLU A 310 -8.37 24.39 -0.12
C GLU A 310 -8.43 23.47 1.11
N LEU A 311 -7.72 22.32 1.10
CA LEU A 311 -7.73 21.36 2.19
C LEU A 311 -7.12 21.96 3.46
N ASP A 312 -7.90 22.04 4.52
CA ASP A 312 -7.35 22.26 5.86
C ASP A 312 -6.73 20.95 6.36
N PHE A 313 -5.39 20.90 6.31
CA PHE A 313 -4.61 19.73 6.68
C PHE A 313 -4.82 19.35 8.16
N GLU A 314 -4.89 20.35 9.04
CA GLU A 314 -5.09 20.14 10.48
C GLU A 314 -6.46 19.53 10.74
N GLU A 315 -7.51 20.12 10.17
CA GLU A 315 -8.88 19.62 10.30
C GLU A 315 -9.04 18.21 9.71
N TYR A 316 -8.38 17.92 8.57
CA TYR A 316 -8.42 16.60 7.94
C TYR A 316 -7.88 15.50 8.88
N PHE A 317 -6.71 15.71 9.47
CA PHE A 317 -6.14 14.75 10.41
C PHE A 317 -6.86 14.72 11.76
N ASP A 318 -7.45 15.82 12.20
CA ASP A 318 -8.33 15.82 13.37
C ASP A 318 -9.54 14.91 13.16
N LYS A 319 -10.20 15.01 12.01
CA LYS A 319 -11.30 14.09 11.66
C LYS A 319 -10.87 12.64 11.61
N ALA A 320 -9.70 12.34 11.04
CA ALA A 320 -9.17 10.97 11.01
C ALA A 320 -8.89 10.43 12.43
N CYS A 321 -8.34 11.27 13.33
CA CYS A 321 -8.13 10.91 14.74
C CYS A 321 -9.45 10.74 15.50
N ASP A 322 -10.45 11.55 15.21
CA ASP A 322 -11.79 11.42 15.82
C ASP A 322 -12.46 10.11 15.39
N CYS A 323 -12.33 9.70 14.13
CA CYS A 323 -12.76 8.39 13.66
C CYS A 323 -12.05 7.25 14.40
N TYR A 324 -10.72 7.34 14.54
CA TYR A 324 -9.92 6.37 15.30
C TYR A 324 -10.45 6.18 16.73
N TRP A 325 -10.68 7.27 17.46
CA TRP A 325 -11.21 7.21 18.82
C TRP A 325 -12.67 6.76 18.87
N SER A 326 -13.50 7.17 17.92
CA SER A 326 -14.90 6.71 17.84
C SER A 326 -15.00 5.21 17.73
N ILE A 327 -14.18 4.59 16.87
CA ILE A 327 -14.15 3.13 16.71
C ILE A 327 -13.71 2.45 18.00
N ARG A 328 -12.62 2.91 18.61
CA ARG A 328 -12.05 2.29 19.81
C ARG A 328 -12.84 2.53 21.09
N ASN A 329 -13.63 3.59 21.18
CA ASN A 329 -14.46 3.90 22.35
C ASN A 329 -15.85 3.24 22.26
N ASN A 330 -16.38 3.00 21.05
CA ASN A 330 -17.67 2.34 20.90
C ASN A 330 -17.66 0.87 21.32
N ASP A 331 -16.51 0.20 21.24
CA ASP A 331 -16.33 -1.17 21.71
C ASP A 331 -16.28 -1.29 23.25
N GLY A 332 -16.20 -0.17 23.96
CA GLY A 332 -16.23 -0.11 25.45
C GLY A 332 -17.60 0.15 26.07
N LEU A 333 -18.66 0.28 25.26
CA LEU A 333 -20.01 0.63 25.74
C LEU A 333 -21.04 -0.52 25.60
N SER A 334 -20.63 -1.72 25.24
CA SER A 334 -21.49 -2.93 25.28
C SER A 334 -21.23 -3.69 26.59
N ASP A 335 -21.78 -3.19 27.70
CA ASP A 335 -22.02 -3.96 28.92
C ASP A 335 -23.31 -4.77 28.80
#